data_5dfcca2a00cac86bf06ba30dfcf27732
#
_entry.id   5dfcca2a00cac86bf06ba30dfcf27732
#
_cell.length_a   1.000
_cell.length_b   1.000
_cell.length_c   1.000
_cell.angle_alpha   90.00
_cell.angle_beta   90.00
_cell.angle_gamma   90.00
#
_symmetry.space_group_name_H-M   'P 1'
#
loop_
_entity.id
_entity.type
_entity.pdbx_description
1 polymer ?
#
loop_
_entity_poly.entity_id
_entity_poly.type
_entity_poly.pdbx_seq_one_letter_code
_entity_poly.pdbx_strand_id
1 'polypeptide(L)'
;MFNRDGVKNTKYGAPVQILANVELQYSMGCRVPQSLGTDVAGVGKIAKAGTPVFINLAARDTVPVVEPGEVTETATGSVVTGAGITKVEVVAATFKTAVSNTAGTYKFKATVADSTTTWKLNNETVTLNTYGITVTGTVADKDEIQVVFTASGTANANAVLLHNVDVTNGTKNGTALLFGFVNYNRLESDVQALVTPGTKIGDVQIVTG
;
A
#
# COMPACT_ATOMS: atom_id res chain seq x y z
N MET A 1 -38.26 -6.13 7.02
CA MET A 1 -36.96 -5.51 6.67
C MET A 1 -35.90 -6.59 6.79
N PHE A 2 -35.42 -7.13 5.70
CA PHE A 2 -34.42 -8.22 5.75
C PHE A 2 -33.09 -7.62 6.17
N ASN A 3 -32.67 -7.93 7.38
CA ASN A 3 -31.37 -7.58 7.89
C ASN A 3 -30.34 -8.47 7.15
N ARG A 4 -29.69 -7.94 6.14
CA ARG A 4 -28.55 -8.62 5.52
C ARG A 4 -27.43 -8.66 6.55
N ASP A 5 -27.13 -9.85 7.06
CA ASP A 5 -26.06 -10.06 8.04
C ASP A 5 -24.76 -9.39 7.56
N GLY A 6 -24.26 -8.47 8.37
CA GLY A 6 -23.02 -7.76 8.11
C GLY A 6 -23.14 -6.42 7.38
N VAL A 7 -24.34 -6.03 6.90
CA VAL A 7 -24.53 -4.71 6.30
C VAL A 7 -25.41 -3.87 7.22
N LYS A 8 -24.84 -2.89 7.90
CA LYS A 8 -25.59 -1.87 8.64
C LYS A 8 -25.84 -0.67 7.76
N ASN A 9 -27.12 -0.39 7.52
CA ASN A 9 -27.59 0.90 7.02
C ASN A 9 -27.65 1.88 8.22
N THR A 10 -26.50 2.30 8.70
CA THR A 10 -26.43 3.17 9.87
C THR A 10 -25.78 4.51 9.48
N LYS A 11 -25.10 5.13 10.39
CA LYS A 11 -24.47 6.45 10.40
C LYS A 11 -23.81 6.92 9.08
N TYR A 12 -23.55 6.02 8.14
CA TYR A 12 -23.00 6.32 6.81
C TYR A 12 -24.09 6.51 5.73
N GLY A 13 -25.38 6.46 6.09
CA GLY A 13 -26.46 6.65 5.13
C GLY A 13 -26.62 5.51 4.12
N ALA A 14 -26.95 5.84 2.88
CA ALA A 14 -27.04 4.88 1.79
C ALA A 14 -25.67 4.18 1.55
N PRO A 15 -25.68 2.95 1.02
CA PRO A 15 -24.46 2.24 0.69
C PRO A 15 -23.52 3.13 -0.11
N VAL A 16 -22.27 3.27 0.35
CA VAL A 16 -21.28 4.09 -0.34
C VAL A 16 -21.02 3.46 -1.70
N GLN A 17 -21.35 4.19 -2.76
CA GLN A 17 -21.05 3.75 -4.11
C GLN A 17 -19.62 4.20 -4.45
N ILE A 18 -18.67 3.31 -4.28
CA ILE A 18 -17.27 3.58 -4.58
C ILE A 18 -16.91 3.40 -6.05
N LEU A 19 -17.75 2.73 -6.83
CA LEU A 19 -17.47 2.48 -8.25
C LEU A 19 -17.51 3.77 -9.08
N ALA A 20 -16.50 3.94 -9.93
CA ALA A 20 -16.49 4.97 -10.97
C ALA A 20 -17.35 4.56 -12.18
N ASN A 21 -17.38 3.25 -12.46
CA ASN A 21 -18.23 2.66 -13.51
C ASN A 21 -18.91 1.41 -12.95
N VAL A 22 -20.23 1.37 -12.97
CA VAL A 22 -21.04 0.26 -12.45
C VAL A 22 -21.30 -0.86 -13.46
N GLU A 23 -21.08 -0.58 -14.75
CA GLU A 23 -21.34 -1.54 -15.83
C GLU A 23 -20.15 -2.48 -16.08
N LEU A 24 -18.94 -1.99 -15.81
CA LEU A 24 -17.70 -2.73 -16.01
C LEU A 24 -17.12 -3.17 -14.66
N GLN A 25 -17.70 -4.21 -14.09
CA GLN A 25 -17.23 -4.76 -12.83
C GLN A 25 -17.38 -6.29 -12.78
N TYR A 26 -16.44 -6.92 -12.07
CA TYR A 26 -16.58 -8.30 -11.63
C TYR A 26 -16.31 -8.39 -10.13
N SER A 27 -17.27 -8.92 -9.41
CA SER A 27 -17.19 -9.07 -7.95
C SER A 27 -17.62 -10.46 -7.53
N MET A 28 -17.14 -10.91 -6.37
CA MET A 28 -17.52 -12.19 -5.79
C MET A 28 -17.84 -12.07 -4.31
N GLY A 29 -18.71 -12.98 -3.83
CA GLY A 29 -18.98 -13.11 -2.41
C GLY A 29 -17.73 -13.58 -1.66
N CYS A 30 -17.50 -13.02 -0.49
CA CYS A 30 -16.40 -13.39 0.39
C CYS A 30 -16.80 -13.32 1.86
N ARG A 31 -15.96 -13.85 2.74
CA ARG A 31 -16.09 -13.68 4.19
C ARG A 31 -15.06 -12.67 4.66
N VAL A 32 -15.51 -11.67 5.39
CA VAL A 32 -14.69 -10.56 5.89
C VAL A 32 -14.43 -10.78 7.37
N PRO A 33 -13.15 -11.00 7.78
CA PRO A 33 -12.83 -11.26 9.17
C PRO A 33 -12.86 -9.96 10.00
N GLN A 34 -13.03 -10.12 11.31
CA GLN A 34 -13.08 -8.99 12.24
C GLN A 34 -11.78 -8.18 12.25
N SER A 35 -10.66 -8.81 11.92
CA SER A 35 -9.33 -8.15 11.84
C SER A 35 -9.25 -7.04 10.78
N LEU A 36 -10.10 -7.07 9.75
CA LEU A 36 -10.21 -6.01 8.74
C LEU A 36 -11.03 -4.81 9.20
N GLY A 37 -11.76 -4.93 10.31
CA GLY A 37 -12.59 -3.85 10.83
C GLY A 37 -11.80 -2.83 11.62
N THR A 38 -12.06 -1.55 11.36
CA THR A 38 -11.62 -0.42 12.16
C THR A 38 -12.71 -0.03 13.14
N ASP A 39 -12.35 0.31 14.38
CA ASP A 39 -13.31 0.76 15.38
C ASP A 39 -13.89 2.13 15.00
N VAL A 40 -15.20 2.18 14.90
CA VAL A 40 -15.95 3.41 14.63
C VAL A 40 -16.79 3.76 15.85
N ALA A 41 -16.52 4.91 16.45
CA ALA A 41 -17.15 5.34 17.70
C ALA A 41 -18.69 5.30 17.62
N GLY A 42 -19.30 4.58 18.54
CA GLY A 42 -20.75 4.40 18.63
C GLY A 42 -21.38 3.52 17.55
N VAL A 43 -20.58 2.83 16.73
CA VAL A 43 -21.04 1.94 15.66
C VAL A 43 -20.50 0.53 15.82
N GLY A 44 -19.23 0.35 16.11
CA GLY A 44 -18.52 -0.92 16.22
C GLY A 44 -17.37 -1.04 15.21
N LYS A 45 -16.97 -2.26 14.87
CA LYS A 45 -15.90 -2.53 13.90
C LYS A 45 -16.46 -2.61 12.49
N ILE A 46 -16.00 -1.72 11.63
CA ILE A 46 -16.44 -1.64 10.23
C ILE A 46 -15.25 -1.89 9.31
N ALA A 47 -15.33 -2.93 8.49
CA ALA A 47 -14.44 -3.10 7.33
C ALA A 47 -14.99 -2.24 6.20
N LYS A 48 -14.23 -1.25 5.76
CA LYS A 48 -14.72 -0.17 4.89
C LYS A 48 -14.63 -0.52 3.41
N ALA A 49 -15.56 0.00 2.64
CA ALA A 49 -15.56 -0.09 1.18
C ALA A 49 -14.28 0.53 0.61
N GLY A 50 -13.67 -0.13 -0.37
CA GLY A 50 -12.40 0.29 -0.95
C GLY A 50 -11.16 -0.25 -0.24
N THR A 51 -11.31 -0.85 0.96
CA THR A 51 -10.17 -1.49 1.65
C THR A 51 -9.55 -2.57 0.77
N PRO A 52 -8.23 -2.47 0.49
CA PRO A 52 -7.50 -3.50 -0.23
C PRO A 52 -7.49 -4.83 0.53
N VAL A 53 -7.77 -5.92 -0.18
CA VAL A 53 -7.81 -7.25 0.40
C VAL A 53 -7.16 -8.28 -0.53
N PHE A 54 -6.63 -9.33 0.06
CA PHE A 54 -6.19 -10.51 -0.67
C PHE A 54 -7.29 -11.57 -0.63
N ILE A 55 -7.60 -12.15 -1.78
CA ILE A 55 -8.52 -13.27 -1.94
C ILE A 55 -7.78 -14.44 -2.59
N ASN A 56 -7.79 -15.59 -1.92
CA ASN A 56 -7.24 -16.81 -2.52
C ASN A 56 -8.24 -17.41 -3.51
N LEU A 57 -8.04 -17.14 -4.79
CA LEU A 57 -8.91 -17.62 -5.87
C LEU A 57 -8.72 -19.11 -6.18
N ALA A 58 -7.70 -19.77 -5.64
CA ALA A 58 -7.49 -21.20 -5.84
C ALA A 58 -8.40 -22.06 -4.95
N ALA A 59 -8.94 -21.50 -3.88
CA ALA A 59 -9.88 -22.17 -2.98
C ALA A 59 -11.30 -22.13 -3.58
N ARG A 60 -11.57 -22.96 -4.58
CA ARG A 60 -12.83 -22.91 -5.36
C ARG A 60 -14.04 -23.50 -4.65
N ASP A 61 -13.84 -24.32 -3.63
CA ASP A 61 -14.92 -25.09 -3.01
C ASP A 61 -15.59 -24.44 -1.78
N THR A 62 -15.07 -23.30 -1.35
CA THR A 62 -15.61 -22.55 -0.21
C THR A 62 -15.63 -21.06 -0.51
N VAL A 63 -16.57 -20.34 0.12
CA VAL A 63 -16.59 -18.88 0.10
C VAL A 63 -15.29 -18.38 0.75
N PRO A 64 -14.36 -17.74 0.00
CA PRO A 64 -13.05 -17.42 0.53
C PRO A 64 -13.14 -16.39 1.65
N VAL A 65 -12.32 -16.57 2.69
CA VAL A 65 -12.08 -15.55 3.69
C VAL A 65 -11.03 -14.59 3.10
N VAL A 66 -11.34 -13.29 3.09
CA VAL A 66 -10.38 -12.29 2.66
C VAL A 66 -9.37 -12.00 3.77
N GLU A 67 -8.15 -11.72 3.38
CA GLU A 67 -7.08 -11.30 4.26
C GLU A 67 -6.78 -9.81 4.05
N PRO A 68 -6.22 -9.11 5.05
CA PRO A 68 -5.73 -7.75 4.87
C PRO A 68 -4.76 -7.71 3.68
N GLY A 69 -4.98 -6.78 2.76
CA GLY A 69 -3.98 -6.48 1.76
C GLY A 69 -2.81 -5.77 2.43
N GLU A 70 -1.66 -6.43 2.54
CA GLU A 70 -0.48 -5.79 3.09
C GLU A 70 0.05 -4.73 2.13
N VAL A 71 0.09 -3.50 2.62
CA VAL A 71 0.84 -2.42 2.00
C VAL A 71 2.25 -2.49 2.55
N THR A 72 3.11 -3.29 1.95
CA THR A 72 4.52 -3.33 2.32
C THR A 72 5.34 -2.47 1.38
N GLU A 73 5.74 -1.31 1.86
CA GLU A 73 6.86 -0.59 1.27
C GLU A 73 8.16 -1.17 1.81
N THR A 74 9.11 -1.45 0.95
CA THR A 74 10.44 -1.87 1.37
C THR A 74 11.50 -1.01 0.70
N ALA A 75 12.50 -0.63 1.48
CA ALA A 75 13.70 0.02 0.98
C ALA A 75 14.90 -0.75 1.51
N THR A 76 15.61 -1.43 0.61
CA THR A 76 16.79 -2.23 0.97
C THR A 76 18.04 -1.57 0.42
N GLY A 77 18.91 -1.15 1.34
CA GLY A 77 20.23 -0.61 1.00
C GLY A 77 21.27 -1.72 0.84
N SER A 78 22.14 -1.58 -0.13
CA SER A 78 23.30 -2.46 -0.32
C SER A 78 24.49 -1.69 -0.87
N VAL A 79 25.68 -2.22 -0.64
CA VAL A 79 26.93 -1.70 -1.21
C VAL A 79 27.11 -2.28 -2.60
N VAL A 80 27.36 -1.43 -3.60
CA VAL A 80 27.71 -1.83 -4.96
C VAL A 80 29.23 -1.89 -5.10
N THR A 81 29.90 -0.81 -4.71
CA THR A 81 31.36 -0.74 -4.61
C THR A 81 31.72 0.02 -3.34
N GLY A 82 32.76 -0.41 -2.62
CA GLY A 82 33.18 0.25 -1.40
C GLY A 82 33.59 -0.71 -0.29
N ALA A 83 34.83 -1.20 -0.32
CA ALA A 83 35.35 -2.16 0.65
C ALA A 83 35.36 -1.65 2.11
N GLY A 84 35.32 -0.33 2.30
CA GLY A 84 35.27 0.31 3.61
C GLY A 84 33.87 0.49 4.19
N ILE A 85 32.84 0.38 3.35
CA ILE A 85 31.44 0.50 3.79
C ILE A 85 30.97 -0.83 4.38
N THR A 86 30.59 -0.82 5.63
CA THR A 86 30.19 -2.04 6.35
C THR A 86 28.68 -2.24 6.41
N LYS A 87 27.89 -1.14 6.32
CA LYS A 87 26.42 -1.21 6.41
C LYS A 87 25.76 -0.05 5.69
N VAL A 88 24.63 -0.32 5.05
CA VAL A 88 23.71 0.68 4.50
C VAL A 88 22.33 0.43 5.09
N GLU A 89 21.83 1.36 5.87
CA GLU A 89 20.49 1.32 6.45
C GLU A 89 19.58 2.32 5.77
N VAL A 90 18.32 1.97 5.56
CA VAL A 90 17.34 2.83 4.92
C VAL A 90 16.05 2.84 5.70
N VAL A 91 15.53 4.02 5.98
CA VAL A 91 14.19 4.21 6.55
C VAL A 91 13.19 4.30 5.39
N ALA A 92 12.45 3.22 5.15
CA ALA A 92 11.57 3.09 3.99
C ALA A 92 10.56 4.24 3.85
N ALA A 93 9.92 4.67 4.94
CA ALA A 93 8.95 5.77 4.91
C ALA A 93 9.57 7.11 4.48
N THR A 94 10.81 7.40 4.91
CA THR A 94 11.53 8.62 4.51
C THR A 94 11.97 8.52 3.05
N PHE A 95 12.49 7.34 2.64
CA PHE A 95 12.90 7.09 1.27
C PHE A 95 11.73 7.22 0.30
N LYS A 96 10.58 6.63 0.64
CA LYS A 96 9.32 6.77 -0.10
C LYS A 96 8.98 8.22 -0.42
N THR A 97 9.06 9.08 0.60
CA THR A 97 8.75 10.51 0.44
C THR A 97 9.75 11.19 -0.49
N ALA A 98 11.05 10.90 -0.35
CA ALA A 98 12.11 11.49 -1.16
C ALA A 98 12.03 11.11 -2.64
N VAL A 99 11.54 9.89 -2.96
CA VAL A 99 11.39 9.40 -4.33
C VAL A 99 9.93 9.44 -4.83
N SER A 100 9.05 10.16 -4.14
CA SER A 100 7.62 10.31 -4.49
C SER A 100 6.94 8.96 -4.73
N ASN A 101 7.22 7.97 -3.86
CA ASN A 101 6.69 6.60 -3.94
C ASN A 101 6.95 5.90 -5.30
N THR A 102 8.01 6.27 -6.01
CA THR A 102 8.37 5.64 -7.28
C THR A 102 9.24 4.42 -7.03
N ALA A 103 8.78 3.23 -7.40
CA ALA A 103 9.55 2.00 -7.30
C ALA A 103 10.77 2.03 -8.24
N GLY A 104 11.88 1.47 -7.79
CA GLY A 104 13.07 1.41 -8.62
C GLY A 104 14.35 1.12 -7.84
N THR A 105 15.44 1.11 -8.57
CA THR A 105 16.79 1.02 -8.02
C THR A 105 17.48 2.37 -8.13
N TYR A 106 17.86 2.92 -7.00
CA TYR A 106 18.49 4.21 -6.86
C TYR A 106 19.95 4.03 -6.50
N LYS A 107 20.84 4.55 -7.31
CA LYS A 107 22.29 4.44 -7.13
C LYS A 107 22.88 5.77 -6.68
N PHE A 108 23.57 5.73 -5.56
CA PHE A 108 24.22 6.90 -4.96
C PHE A 108 25.72 6.71 -5.05
N LYS A 109 26.41 7.64 -5.70
CA LYS A 109 27.85 7.61 -5.90
C LYS A 109 28.54 8.66 -5.03
N ALA A 110 29.53 8.22 -4.28
CA ALA A 110 30.35 9.10 -3.45
C ALA A 110 31.40 9.85 -4.27
N THR A 111 31.65 11.09 -3.89
CA THR A 111 32.82 11.87 -4.28
C THR A 111 33.46 12.37 -2.99
N VAL A 112 34.73 12.05 -2.80
CA VAL A 112 35.48 12.46 -1.62
C VAL A 112 36.57 13.46 -2.07
N ALA A 113 36.48 14.70 -1.55
CA ALA A 113 37.44 15.76 -1.78
C ALA A 113 37.70 16.50 -0.45
N ASP A 114 38.95 16.75 -0.14
CA ASP A 114 39.37 17.48 1.07
C ASP A 114 38.73 16.96 2.36
N SER A 115 38.68 15.63 2.51
CA SER A 115 38.04 14.92 3.63
C SER A 115 36.52 15.12 3.73
N THR A 116 35.91 15.71 2.73
CA THR A 116 34.46 15.90 2.65
C THR A 116 33.85 14.90 1.68
N THR A 117 32.86 14.13 2.14
CA THR A 117 32.12 13.20 1.30
C THR A 117 30.83 13.86 0.81
N THR A 118 30.65 13.88 -0.49
CA THR A 118 29.38 14.27 -1.13
C THR A 118 28.80 13.10 -1.90
N TRP A 119 27.49 12.98 -1.91
CA TRP A 119 26.78 11.93 -2.63
C TRP A 119 26.02 12.49 -3.82
N LYS A 120 26.00 11.74 -4.91
CA LYS A 120 25.26 12.09 -6.12
C LYS A 120 24.26 11.01 -6.50
N LEU A 121 23.03 11.42 -6.81
CA LEU A 121 22.00 10.62 -7.44
C LEU A 121 21.70 11.23 -8.82
N ASN A 122 21.83 10.45 -9.90
CA ASN A 122 21.65 10.94 -11.28
C ASN A 122 22.48 12.20 -11.60
N ASN A 123 23.73 12.25 -11.11
CA ASN A 123 24.66 13.40 -11.21
C ASN A 123 24.29 14.66 -10.39
N GLU A 124 23.17 14.66 -9.67
CA GLU A 124 22.80 15.74 -8.77
C GLU A 124 23.32 15.46 -7.35
N THR A 125 23.87 16.50 -6.70
CA THR A 125 24.34 16.38 -5.31
C THR A 125 23.15 16.26 -4.37
N VAL A 126 23.18 15.23 -3.52
CA VAL A 126 22.10 14.92 -2.57
C VAL A 126 22.66 14.72 -1.17
N THR A 127 21.81 14.90 -0.19
CA THR A 127 22.10 14.56 1.22
C THR A 127 21.41 13.24 1.57
N LEU A 128 22.18 12.21 1.93
CA LEU A 128 21.63 10.87 2.22
C LEU A 128 20.55 10.91 3.30
N ASN A 129 20.67 11.76 4.30
CA ASN A 129 19.69 11.90 5.38
C ASN A 129 18.30 12.34 4.86
N THR A 130 18.24 13.14 3.79
CA THR A 130 16.96 13.50 3.15
C THR A 130 16.25 12.28 2.57
N TYR A 131 17.02 11.25 2.18
CA TYR A 131 16.52 9.97 1.70
C TYR A 131 16.38 8.93 2.82
N GLY A 132 16.63 9.29 4.08
CA GLY A 132 16.62 8.36 5.20
C GLY A 132 17.69 7.27 5.13
N ILE A 133 18.82 7.55 4.45
CA ILE A 133 19.92 6.62 4.28
C ILE A 133 21.02 6.91 5.28
N THR A 134 21.47 5.88 5.98
CA THR A 134 22.65 5.91 6.86
C THR A 134 23.69 4.93 6.36
N VAL A 135 24.92 5.41 6.17
CA VAL A 135 26.06 4.60 5.76
C VAL A 135 27.03 4.49 6.93
N THR A 136 27.43 3.27 7.27
CA THR A 136 28.40 2.98 8.32
C THR A 136 29.68 2.46 7.69
N GLY A 137 30.84 2.94 8.17
CA GLY A 137 32.16 2.55 7.69
C GLY A 137 32.89 3.73 7.03
N THR A 138 33.99 3.40 6.34
CA THR A 138 34.83 4.41 5.64
C THR A 138 34.41 4.48 4.20
N VAL A 139 34.05 5.69 3.74
CA VAL A 139 33.66 5.95 2.35
C VAL A 139 34.88 6.47 1.59
N ALA A 140 35.17 5.87 0.46
CA ALA A 140 36.22 6.30 -0.47
C ALA A 140 35.62 7.01 -1.70
N ASP A 141 36.48 7.69 -2.46
CA ASP A 141 36.04 8.29 -3.73
C ASP A 141 35.57 7.21 -4.71
N LYS A 142 34.46 7.47 -5.37
CA LYS A 142 33.74 6.58 -6.30
C LYS A 142 33.06 5.37 -5.68
N ASP A 143 33.01 5.27 -4.35
CA ASP A 143 32.14 4.25 -3.73
C ASP A 143 30.69 4.45 -4.16
N GLU A 144 29.99 3.35 -4.34
CA GLU A 144 28.60 3.34 -4.78
C GLU A 144 27.74 2.45 -3.88
N ILE A 145 26.65 3.01 -3.42
CA ILE A 145 25.58 2.28 -2.75
C ILE A 145 24.32 2.29 -3.61
N GLN A 146 23.48 1.31 -3.44
CA GLN A 146 22.17 1.29 -4.07
C GLN A 146 21.07 1.06 -3.05
N VAL A 147 19.89 1.62 -3.32
CA VAL A 147 18.66 1.34 -2.62
C VAL A 147 17.66 0.79 -3.62
N VAL A 148 17.19 -0.42 -3.37
CA VAL A 148 16.05 -1.01 -4.09
C VAL A 148 14.81 -0.64 -3.30
N PHE A 149 13.96 0.19 -3.89
CA PHE A 149 12.69 0.60 -3.31
C PHE A 149 11.53 -0.07 -4.03
N THR A 150 10.72 -0.77 -3.25
CA THR A 150 9.41 -1.25 -3.69
C THR A 150 8.39 -0.25 -3.19
N ALA A 151 7.73 0.43 -4.12
CA ALA A 151 6.71 1.41 -3.78
C ALA A 151 5.63 0.79 -2.90
N SER A 152 5.07 1.57 -1.98
CA SER A 152 3.91 1.12 -1.25
C SER A 152 2.79 0.82 -2.25
N GLY A 153 2.55 -0.43 -2.40
CA GLY A 153 1.46 -1.01 -3.14
C GLY A 153 0.89 -2.10 -2.26
N THR A 154 -0.31 -2.45 -2.50
CA THR A 154 -0.93 -3.62 -1.88
C THR A 154 -0.29 -4.86 -2.51
N ALA A 155 0.95 -5.17 -2.11
CA ALA A 155 1.79 -6.19 -2.77
C ALA A 155 1.11 -7.58 -2.84
N ASN A 156 0.13 -7.83 -1.96
CA ASN A 156 -0.64 -9.06 -1.93
C ASN A 156 -2.14 -8.83 -2.16
N ALA A 157 -2.63 -7.59 -2.19
CA ALA A 157 -4.02 -7.35 -2.46
C ALA A 157 -4.32 -7.58 -3.94
N ASN A 158 -5.34 -8.35 -4.22
CA ASN A 158 -5.82 -8.63 -5.57
C ASN A 158 -7.29 -8.23 -5.76
N ALA A 159 -7.89 -7.62 -4.74
CA ALA A 159 -9.27 -7.17 -4.72
C ALA A 159 -9.47 -5.98 -3.77
N VAL A 160 -10.62 -5.35 -3.81
CA VAL A 160 -11.06 -4.36 -2.82
C VAL A 160 -12.44 -4.70 -2.29
N LEU A 161 -12.76 -4.35 -1.05
CA LEU A 161 -14.11 -4.49 -0.54
C LEU A 161 -15.06 -3.54 -1.26
N LEU A 162 -16.17 -4.07 -1.77
CA LEU A 162 -17.15 -3.29 -2.52
C LEU A 162 -18.08 -2.46 -1.62
N HIS A 163 -18.34 -2.94 -0.40
CA HIS A 163 -19.26 -2.32 0.55
C HIS A 163 -18.69 -2.34 1.96
N ASN A 164 -19.18 -1.42 2.81
CA ASN A 164 -18.91 -1.47 4.24
C ASN A 164 -19.52 -2.74 4.85
N VAL A 165 -18.75 -3.45 5.68
CA VAL A 165 -19.17 -4.66 6.37
C VAL A 165 -19.00 -4.48 7.88
N ASP A 166 -20.08 -4.63 8.65
CA ASP A 166 -20.01 -4.63 10.10
C ASP A 166 -19.48 -5.98 10.61
N VAL A 167 -18.25 -5.97 11.09
CA VAL A 167 -17.54 -7.14 11.62
C VAL A 167 -17.39 -7.11 13.14
N THR A 168 -18.18 -6.28 13.84
CA THR A 168 -18.13 -6.12 15.30
C THR A 168 -18.26 -7.47 16.03
N ASN A 169 -19.12 -8.33 15.52
CA ASN A 169 -19.42 -9.64 16.13
C ASN A 169 -18.80 -10.81 15.35
N GLY A 170 -17.56 -10.64 14.86
CA GLY A 170 -16.81 -11.68 14.15
C GLY A 170 -16.89 -11.58 12.63
N THR A 171 -16.48 -12.67 11.95
CA THR A 171 -16.43 -12.76 10.49
C THR A 171 -17.83 -12.70 9.87
N LYS A 172 -18.01 -11.85 8.86
CA LYS A 172 -19.29 -11.62 8.17
C LYS A 172 -19.16 -11.81 6.66
N ASN A 173 -20.30 -11.99 6.01
CA ASN A 173 -20.37 -12.03 4.55
C ASN A 173 -20.18 -10.64 3.98
N GLY A 174 -19.41 -10.54 2.89
CA GLY A 174 -19.15 -9.33 2.16
C GLY A 174 -19.02 -9.60 0.67
N THR A 175 -18.62 -8.59 -0.07
CA THR A 175 -18.37 -8.68 -1.51
C THR A 175 -17.03 -8.02 -1.81
N ALA A 176 -16.17 -8.71 -2.52
CA ALA A 176 -14.91 -8.18 -3.02
C ALA A 176 -15.01 -7.90 -4.52
N LEU A 177 -14.54 -6.74 -4.94
CA LEU A 177 -14.38 -6.34 -6.33
C LEU A 177 -13.03 -6.87 -6.83
N LEU A 178 -13.05 -7.66 -7.88
CA LEU A 178 -11.87 -8.28 -8.50
C LEU A 178 -11.45 -7.57 -9.78
N PHE A 179 -12.38 -6.93 -10.46
CA PHE A 179 -12.15 -6.13 -11.66
C PHE A 179 -13.08 -4.92 -11.66
N GLY A 180 -12.58 -3.75 -12.03
CA GLY A 180 -13.40 -2.55 -12.17
C GLY A 180 -12.63 -1.27 -11.87
N PHE A 181 -13.38 -0.19 -11.68
CA PHE A 181 -12.87 1.16 -11.48
C PHE A 181 -13.44 1.73 -10.18
N VAL A 182 -12.56 2.04 -9.24
CA VAL A 182 -12.91 2.66 -7.95
C VAL A 182 -12.58 4.15 -8.02
N ASN A 183 -13.55 4.99 -7.68
CA ASN A 183 -13.34 6.43 -7.60
C ASN A 183 -12.69 6.78 -6.26
N TYR A 184 -11.44 7.23 -6.30
CA TYR A 184 -10.65 7.61 -5.14
C TYR A 184 -11.37 8.65 -4.26
N ASN A 185 -12.01 9.64 -4.88
CA ASN A 185 -12.67 10.74 -4.16
C ASN A 185 -13.93 10.29 -3.39
N ARG A 186 -14.42 9.08 -3.64
CA ARG A 186 -15.56 8.49 -2.92
C ARG A 186 -15.16 7.56 -1.77
N LEU A 187 -13.87 7.31 -1.61
CA LEU A 187 -13.34 6.52 -0.50
C LEU A 187 -13.29 7.37 0.77
N GLU A 188 -13.43 6.73 1.92
CA GLU A 188 -13.19 7.39 3.20
C GLU A 188 -11.69 7.71 3.36
N SER A 189 -11.36 8.77 4.11
CA SER A 189 -10.00 9.31 4.21
C SER A 189 -8.96 8.30 4.70
N ASP A 190 -9.31 7.40 5.60
CA ASP A 190 -8.43 6.34 6.08
C ASP A 190 -8.22 5.24 5.03
N VAL A 191 -9.22 4.95 4.18
CA VAL A 191 -9.07 4.06 3.03
C VAL A 191 -8.27 4.74 1.92
N GLN A 192 -8.46 6.05 1.70
CA GLN A 192 -7.63 6.82 0.77
C GLN A 192 -6.14 6.74 1.12
N ALA A 193 -5.81 6.68 2.41
CA ALA A 193 -4.44 6.51 2.87
C ALA A 193 -3.81 5.14 2.50
N LEU A 194 -4.65 4.13 2.20
CA LEU A 194 -4.21 2.78 1.82
C LEU A 194 -3.99 2.60 0.32
N VAL A 195 -4.46 3.53 -0.50
CA VAL A 195 -4.45 3.39 -1.97
C VAL A 195 -3.92 4.67 -2.63
N THR A 196 -3.40 4.54 -3.84
CA THR A 196 -2.88 5.68 -4.59
C THR A 196 -3.66 5.84 -5.91
N PRO A 197 -4.14 7.05 -6.25
CA PRO A 197 -4.77 7.29 -7.54
C PRO A 197 -3.85 6.93 -8.71
N GLY A 198 -4.40 6.34 -9.76
CA GLY A 198 -3.65 5.89 -10.92
C GLY A 198 -3.00 4.50 -10.77
N THR A 199 -3.10 3.86 -9.60
CA THR A 199 -2.57 2.51 -9.37
C THR A 199 -3.63 1.43 -9.57
N LYS A 200 -3.18 0.17 -9.58
CA LYS A 200 -4.02 -1.02 -9.63
C LYS A 200 -3.86 -1.87 -8.38
N ILE A 201 -4.97 -2.49 -7.97
CA ILE A 201 -5.01 -3.53 -6.96
C ILE A 201 -5.55 -4.78 -7.66
N GLY A 202 -4.67 -5.71 -8.02
CA GLY A 202 -5.04 -6.74 -8.99
C GLY A 202 -5.50 -6.11 -10.31
N ASP A 203 -6.73 -6.38 -10.71
CA ASP A 203 -7.35 -5.79 -11.91
C ASP A 203 -8.31 -4.64 -11.59
N VAL A 204 -8.34 -4.17 -10.36
CA VAL A 204 -9.12 -2.99 -9.94
C VAL A 204 -8.28 -1.72 -10.11
N GLN A 205 -8.75 -0.77 -10.91
CA GLN A 205 -8.11 0.54 -11.10
C GLN A 205 -8.64 1.57 -10.10
N ILE A 206 -7.75 2.31 -9.47
CA ILE A 206 -8.09 3.47 -8.63
C ILE A 206 -7.99 4.72 -9.49
N VAL A 207 -9.12 5.36 -9.73
CA VAL A 207 -9.22 6.54 -10.60
C VAL A 207 -9.67 7.76 -9.84
N THR A 208 -9.24 8.94 -10.26
CA THR A 208 -9.83 10.23 -9.84
C THR A 208 -10.96 10.53 -10.79
N GLY A 209 -12.18 10.59 -10.30
CA GLY A 209 -13.35 10.99 -11.09
C GLY A 209 -13.52 12.51 -11.14
#